data_e08affa15b22922869978c8b7c3b0b6c
#
_entry.id   e08affa15b22922869978c8b7c3b0b6c
#
_cell.length_a   1.000
_cell.length_b   1.000
_cell.length_c   1.000
_cell.angle_alpha   90.00
_cell.angle_beta   90.00
_cell.angle_gamma   90.00
#
_symmetry.space_group_name_H-M   'P 1'
#
loop_
_entity.id
_entity.type
_entity.pdbx_description
1 polymer ?
#
loop_
_entity_poly.entity_id
_entity_poly.type
_entity_poly.pdbx_seq_one_letter_code
_entity_poly.pdbx_strand_id
1 'polypeptide(L)'
;AIGGVDGVRINDAFTIQNINIEGLGVSNVPTLGMRAWLSTSTVGNVGLPLIAQFDVVFDVTAGFVWLRPLGPRRRLPMLKDRSGLGLAASPTALTVVHVAANSPAEKAGWAVGDRIVAVNGHSIDANYTRGELWQVRSRPAGTLVKLTMASGDVRELRLADYY
;
A
#
# COMPACT_ATOMS: atom_id res chain seq x y z
N ALA A 1 -5.55 -1.48 -6.46
CA ALA A 1 -4.96 -1.48 -7.81
C ALA A 1 -3.44 -1.42 -7.72
N ILE A 2 -2.75 -2.13 -8.58
CA ILE A 2 -1.28 -2.11 -8.71
C ILE A 2 -0.97 -1.72 -10.15
N GLY A 3 -0.10 -0.72 -10.33
CA GLY A 3 0.46 -0.38 -11.63
C GLY A 3 1.71 -1.24 -11.90
N GLY A 4 1.86 -1.74 -13.12
CA GLY A 4 3.01 -2.46 -13.62
C GLY A 4 3.29 -2.09 -15.08
N VAL A 5 4.30 -2.71 -15.66
CA VAL A 5 4.65 -2.50 -17.09
C VAL A 5 3.50 -2.89 -18.04
N ASP A 6 2.62 -3.79 -17.60
CA ASP A 6 1.45 -4.27 -18.35
C ASP A 6 0.17 -3.49 -18.02
N GLY A 7 0.28 -2.32 -17.38
CA GLY A 7 -0.85 -1.48 -16.99
C GLY A 7 -1.31 -1.66 -15.54
N VAL A 8 -2.55 -1.24 -15.26
CA VAL A 8 -3.14 -1.32 -13.91
C VAL A 8 -3.90 -2.62 -13.75
N ARG A 9 -3.58 -3.38 -12.70
CA ARG A 9 -4.31 -4.59 -12.30
C ARG A 9 -5.03 -4.36 -10.98
N ILE A 10 -6.25 -4.87 -10.89
CA ILE A 10 -7.05 -4.86 -9.67
C ILE A 10 -6.92 -6.25 -9.02
N ASN A 11 -6.43 -6.27 -7.79
CA ASN A 11 -6.25 -7.50 -7.01
C ASN A 11 -7.05 -7.40 -5.72
N ASP A 12 -7.49 -8.55 -5.20
CA ASP A 12 -8.14 -8.62 -3.91
C ASP A 12 -7.12 -8.32 -2.80
N ALA A 13 -7.44 -7.42 -1.89
CA ALA A 13 -6.61 -7.10 -0.73
C ALA A 13 -7.20 -7.78 0.52
N PHE A 14 -6.34 -8.36 1.35
CA PHE A 14 -6.71 -8.98 2.62
C PHE A 14 -5.55 -8.93 3.61
N THR A 15 -5.82 -9.24 4.85
CA THR A 15 -4.79 -9.30 5.90
C THR A 15 -4.58 -10.75 6.34
N ILE A 16 -3.36 -11.26 6.20
CA ILE A 16 -2.98 -12.53 6.81
C ILE A 16 -2.71 -12.27 8.29
N GLN A 17 -3.48 -12.91 9.17
CA GLN A 17 -3.40 -12.69 10.61
C GLN A 17 -2.03 -13.10 11.17
N ASN A 18 -1.51 -14.25 10.73
CA ASN A 18 -0.22 -14.76 11.17
C ASN A 18 0.49 -15.50 10.03
N ILE A 19 1.75 -15.16 9.82
CA ILE A 19 2.69 -15.92 8.99
C ILE A 19 3.74 -16.51 9.92
N ASN A 20 4.01 -17.79 9.78
CA ASN A 20 5.09 -18.47 10.49
C ASN A 20 6.18 -18.85 9.49
N ILE A 21 7.40 -18.41 9.76
CA ILE A 21 8.60 -18.76 8.99
C ILE A 21 9.56 -19.44 9.95
N GLU A 22 9.61 -20.77 9.93
CA GLU A 22 10.49 -21.58 10.80
C GLU A 22 10.42 -21.18 12.28
N GLY A 23 9.20 -21.02 12.81
CA GLY A 23 8.97 -20.60 14.20
C GLY A 23 8.97 -19.08 14.42
N LEU A 24 9.33 -18.29 13.42
CA LEU A 24 9.30 -16.82 13.50
C LEU A 24 7.93 -16.30 13.07
N GLY A 25 7.14 -15.78 13.99
CA GLY A 25 5.79 -15.25 13.73
C GLY A 25 5.80 -13.79 13.30
N VAL A 26 5.06 -13.47 12.22
CA VAL A 26 4.73 -12.10 11.82
C VAL A 26 3.22 -11.98 11.69
N SER A 27 2.62 -10.97 12.35
CA SER A 27 1.17 -10.81 12.41
C SER A 27 0.68 -9.63 11.58
N ASN A 28 -0.61 -9.71 11.18
CA ASN A 28 -1.32 -8.63 10.48
C ASN A 28 -0.63 -8.18 9.20
N VAL A 29 -0.28 -9.13 8.33
CA VAL A 29 0.45 -8.86 7.08
C VAL A 29 -0.52 -8.47 5.97
N PRO A 30 -0.50 -7.21 5.49
CA PRO A 30 -1.29 -6.79 4.34
C PRO A 30 -0.85 -7.55 3.09
N THR A 31 -1.78 -8.18 2.42
CA THR A 31 -1.52 -9.11 1.32
C THR A 31 -2.42 -8.80 0.13
N LEU A 32 -1.94 -9.11 -1.06
CA LEU A 32 -2.69 -9.00 -2.31
C LEU A 32 -2.80 -10.38 -2.96
N GLY A 33 -4.03 -10.81 -3.22
CA GLY A 33 -4.32 -12.03 -3.95
C GLY A 33 -4.21 -11.80 -5.47
N MET A 34 -3.33 -12.52 -6.13
CA MET A 34 -3.15 -12.43 -7.58
C MET A 34 -3.90 -13.58 -8.26
N ARG A 35 -4.99 -13.27 -8.99
CA ARG A 35 -5.83 -14.27 -9.66
C ARG A 35 -5.11 -15.00 -10.81
N ALA A 36 -4.15 -14.34 -11.45
CA ALA A 36 -3.38 -14.90 -12.55
C ALA A 36 -1.88 -14.92 -12.17
N TRP A 37 -1.51 -15.85 -11.29
CA TRP A 37 -0.11 -16.10 -10.98
C TRP A 37 0.50 -16.97 -12.07
N LEU A 38 1.52 -16.44 -12.76
CA LEU A 38 2.11 -17.10 -13.94
C LEU A 38 3.26 -18.05 -13.61
N SER A 39 3.74 -18.08 -12.36
CA SER A 39 4.81 -18.97 -11.96
C SER A 39 4.28 -20.37 -11.60
N THR A 40 4.94 -21.40 -12.10
CA THR A 40 4.66 -22.80 -11.73
C THR A 40 5.53 -23.29 -10.57
N SER A 41 6.60 -22.55 -10.23
CA SER A 41 7.56 -22.91 -9.19
C SER A 41 7.37 -22.17 -7.88
N THR A 42 6.58 -21.10 -7.85
CA THR A 42 6.33 -20.29 -6.65
C THR A 42 4.85 -20.00 -6.53
N VAL A 43 4.36 -19.88 -5.30
CA VAL A 43 2.95 -19.56 -4.98
C VAL A 43 2.74 -18.09 -4.63
N GLY A 44 3.78 -17.29 -4.61
CA GLY A 44 3.70 -15.87 -4.29
C GLY A 44 5.06 -15.20 -4.14
N ASN A 45 5.01 -13.91 -3.86
CA ASN A 45 6.19 -13.08 -3.57
C ASN A 45 6.08 -12.51 -2.16
N VAL A 46 7.22 -12.44 -1.49
CA VAL A 46 7.35 -11.77 -0.20
C VAL A 46 7.86 -10.36 -0.43
N GLY A 47 7.09 -9.37 0.01
CA GLY A 47 7.46 -7.95 -0.12
C GLY A 47 8.46 -7.50 0.93
N LEU A 48 9.22 -6.45 0.60
CA LEU A 48 10.19 -5.82 1.51
C LEU A 48 9.65 -5.48 2.91
N PRO A 49 8.39 -5.03 3.10
CA PRO A 49 7.87 -4.73 4.43
C PRO A 49 7.88 -5.94 5.38
N LEU A 50 7.70 -7.17 4.87
CA LEU A 50 7.81 -8.38 5.67
C LEU A 50 9.28 -8.73 5.93
N ILE A 51 10.13 -8.67 4.91
CA ILE A 51 11.57 -8.94 5.04
C ILE A 51 12.23 -7.96 6.02
N ALA A 52 11.81 -6.70 6.02
CA ALA A 52 12.29 -5.65 6.92
C ALA A 52 11.90 -5.84 8.41
N GLN A 53 11.17 -6.90 8.75
CA GLN A 53 10.95 -7.30 10.15
C GLN A 53 12.13 -8.07 10.74
N PHE A 54 13.13 -8.41 9.90
CA PHE A 54 14.28 -9.25 10.26
C PHE A 54 15.60 -8.57 9.88
N ASP A 55 16.67 -8.89 10.59
CA ASP A 55 18.02 -8.82 10.04
C ASP A 55 18.19 -10.06 9.14
N VAL A 56 18.58 -9.86 7.89
CA VAL A 56 18.63 -10.92 6.89
C VAL A 56 20.04 -11.07 6.35
N VAL A 57 20.52 -12.32 6.32
CA VAL A 57 21.79 -12.69 5.68
C VAL A 57 21.50 -13.73 4.62
N PHE A 58 21.91 -13.45 3.37
CA PHE A 58 21.83 -14.39 2.27
C PHE A 58 23.19 -15.06 2.11
N ASP A 59 23.27 -16.36 2.39
CA ASP A 59 24.43 -17.19 2.05
C ASP A 59 24.15 -17.88 0.73
N VAL A 60 24.53 -17.21 -0.37
CA VAL A 60 24.27 -17.69 -1.73
C VAL A 60 25.07 -18.96 -2.03
N THR A 61 26.26 -19.10 -1.43
CA THR A 61 27.13 -20.27 -1.66
C THR A 61 26.57 -21.51 -1.00
N ALA A 62 26.08 -21.38 0.24
CA ALA A 62 25.51 -22.51 0.98
C ALA A 62 24.00 -22.72 0.67
N GLY A 63 23.35 -21.78 -0.04
CA GLY A 63 21.93 -21.85 -0.37
C GLY A 63 21.00 -21.57 0.80
N PHE A 64 21.44 -20.81 1.81
CA PHE A 64 20.65 -20.49 3.01
C PHE A 64 20.30 -19.01 3.10
N VAL A 65 19.17 -18.74 3.76
CA VAL A 65 18.78 -17.41 4.22
C VAL A 65 18.65 -17.46 5.74
N TRP A 66 19.45 -16.64 6.41
CA TRP A 66 19.40 -16.52 7.86
C TRP A 66 18.52 -15.35 8.24
N LEU A 67 17.53 -15.59 9.11
CA LEU A 67 16.58 -14.58 9.59
C LEU A 67 16.73 -14.42 11.11
N ARG A 68 16.94 -13.19 11.54
CA ARG A 68 16.90 -12.83 12.98
C ARG A 68 15.83 -11.76 13.19
N PRO A 69 14.78 -12.01 13.99
CA PRO A 69 13.73 -11.03 14.25
C PRO A 69 14.30 -9.74 14.81
N LEU A 70 13.88 -8.60 14.27
CA LEU A 70 14.18 -7.31 14.88
C LEU A 70 13.44 -7.17 16.21
N GLY A 71 14.09 -6.53 17.20
CA GLY A 71 13.41 -6.14 18.43
C GLY A 71 12.27 -5.15 18.16
N PRO A 72 11.24 -5.07 19.05
CA PRO A 72 10.02 -4.27 18.82
C PRO A 72 10.28 -2.81 18.44
N ARG A 73 11.34 -2.19 18.97
CA ARG A 73 11.71 -0.79 18.69
C ARG A 73 12.31 -0.57 17.29
N ARG A 74 12.77 -1.63 16.62
CA ARG A 74 13.38 -1.58 15.28
C ARG A 74 12.44 -2.06 14.18
N ARG A 75 11.31 -2.68 14.53
CA ARG A 75 10.33 -3.16 13.56
C ARG A 75 9.66 -1.98 12.88
N LEU A 76 9.63 -2.01 11.56
CA LEU A 76 8.88 -1.05 10.76
C LEU A 76 7.39 -1.44 10.75
N PRO A 77 6.48 -0.47 10.81
CA PRO A 77 5.05 -0.77 10.70
C PRO A 77 4.73 -1.36 9.33
N MET A 78 3.85 -2.35 9.29
CA MET A 78 3.27 -2.83 8.03
C MET A 78 2.37 -1.74 7.46
N LEU A 79 2.74 -1.21 6.29
CA LEU A 79 1.96 -0.18 5.63
C LEU A 79 0.73 -0.80 4.97
N LYS A 80 -0.44 -0.40 5.44
CA LYS A 80 -1.75 -0.81 4.93
C LYS A 80 -2.44 0.41 4.33
N ASP A 81 -2.96 0.30 3.10
CA ASP A 81 -3.79 1.36 2.53
C ASP A 81 -5.11 1.43 3.29
N ARG A 82 -5.46 2.62 3.75
CA ARG A 82 -6.71 2.92 4.47
C ARG A 82 -7.58 3.93 3.75
N SER A 83 -7.20 4.32 2.55
CA SER A 83 -8.00 5.22 1.72
C SER A 83 -8.99 4.49 0.82
N GLY A 84 -8.57 3.38 0.24
CA GLY A 84 -9.29 2.67 -0.81
C GLY A 84 -9.15 3.30 -2.20
N LEU A 85 -8.28 4.31 -2.35
CA LEU A 85 -8.01 4.97 -3.62
C LEU A 85 -6.84 4.30 -4.34
N GLY A 86 -7.10 3.70 -5.51
CA GLY A 86 -6.06 3.38 -6.48
C GLY A 86 -5.72 4.62 -7.27
N LEU A 87 -4.46 5.09 -7.19
CA LEU A 87 -4.03 6.36 -7.75
C LEU A 87 -2.95 6.17 -8.81
N ALA A 88 -3.12 6.82 -9.96
CA ALA A 88 -2.07 7.02 -10.95
C ALA A 88 -1.49 8.42 -10.79
N ALA A 89 -0.16 8.52 -10.63
CA ALA A 89 0.52 9.79 -10.44
C ALA A 89 0.99 10.37 -11.79
N SER A 90 0.80 11.66 -11.95
CA SER A 90 1.42 12.49 -12.97
C SER A 90 2.25 13.61 -12.28
N PRO A 91 3.05 14.40 -13.02
CA PRO A 91 3.83 15.47 -12.41
C PRO A 91 3.03 16.53 -11.65
N THR A 92 1.73 16.65 -11.92
CA THR A 92 0.90 17.73 -11.36
C THR A 92 -0.40 17.25 -10.72
N ALA A 93 -0.70 15.95 -10.77
CA ALA A 93 -1.95 15.42 -10.22
C ALA A 93 -1.87 13.93 -9.93
N LEU A 94 -2.77 13.46 -9.05
CA LEU A 94 -3.13 12.06 -8.89
C LEU A 94 -4.49 11.84 -9.54
N THR A 95 -4.60 10.84 -10.40
CA THR A 95 -5.89 10.44 -10.97
C THR A 95 -6.37 9.17 -10.30
N VAL A 96 -7.61 9.16 -9.86
CA VAL A 96 -8.25 7.95 -9.31
C VAL A 96 -8.48 6.97 -10.45
N VAL A 97 -7.84 5.82 -10.40
CA VAL A 97 -7.95 4.73 -11.39
C VAL A 97 -8.75 3.55 -10.86
N HIS A 98 -8.98 3.51 -9.55
CA HIS A 98 -9.79 2.49 -8.90
C HIS A 98 -10.29 3.00 -7.54
N VAL A 99 -11.52 2.61 -7.18
CA VAL A 99 -12.08 2.79 -5.83
C VAL A 99 -12.38 1.40 -5.29
N ALA A 100 -11.77 1.06 -4.16
CA ALA A 100 -11.95 -0.25 -3.55
C ALA A 100 -13.32 -0.38 -2.90
N ALA A 101 -13.96 -1.53 -3.07
CA ALA A 101 -15.25 -1.83 -2.44
C ALA A 101 -15.17 -1.78 -0.90
N ASN A 102 -16.23 -1.33 -0.27
CA ASN A 102 -16.38 -1.16 1.19
C ASN A 102 -15.37 -0.19 1.83
N SER A 103 -14.57 0.51 1.03
CA SER A 103 -13.53 1.42 1.50
C SER A 103 -14.08 2.78 1.96
N PRO A 104 -13.27 3.57 2.68
CA PRO A 104 -13.58 4.97 2.96
C PRO A 104 -13.84 5.81 1.70
N ALA A 105 -13.06 5.57 0.64
CA ALA A 105 -13.24 6.30 -0.62
C ALA A 105 -14.60 6.03 -1.26
N GLU A 106 -15.03 4.76 -1.32
CA GLU A 106 -16.36 4.42 -1.85
C GLU A 106 -17.47 5.08 -1.03
N LYS A 107 -17.39 4.97 0.32
CA LYS A 107 -18.37 5.59 1.23
C LYS A 107 -18.43 7.11 1.12
N ALA A 108 -17.31 7.73 0.77
CA ALA A 108 -17.21 9.19 0.56
C ALA A 108 -17.55 9.61 -0.89
N GLY A 109 -17.99 8.67 -1.75
CA GLY A 109 -18.45 8.97 -3.11
C GLY A 109 -17.33 9.36 -4.09
N TRP A 110 -16.12 8.80 -3.91
CA TRP A 110 -15.02 8.95 -4.88
C TRP A 110 -15.31 8.13 -6.13
N ALA A 111 -14.89 8.65 -7.28
CA ALA A 111 -15.10 8.01 -8.58
C ALA A 111 -13.80 7.89 -9.37
N VAL A 112 -13.74 6.88 -10.24
CA VAL A 112 -12.67 6.75 -11.24
C VAL A 112 -12.70 7.96 -12.14
N GLY A 113 -11.53 8.56 -12.39
CA GLY A 113 -11.37 9.80 -13.14
C GLY A 113 -11.25 11.05 -12.27
N ASP A 114 -11.59 11.00 -10.98
CA ASP A 114 -11.35 12.11 -10.05
C ASP A 114 -9.87 12.50 -10.05
N ARG A 115 -9.59 13.82 -10.12
CA ARG A 115 -8.23 14.36 -10.18
C ARG A 115 -7.92 15.19 -8.94
N ILE A 116 -6.87 14.80 -8.23
CA ILE A 116 -6.37 15.43 -7.01
C ILE A 116 -5.11 16.19 -7.36
N VAL A 117 -5.04 17.48 -7.02
CA VAL A 117 -3.89 18.35 -7.29
C VAL A 117 -3.11 18.74 -6.04
N ALA A 118 -3.70 18.54 -4.85
CA ALA A 118 -2.97 18.72 -3.59
C ALA A 118 -3.47 17.75 -2.51
N VAL A 119 -2.60 17.40 -1.56
CA VAL A 119 -2.88 16.57 -0.39
C VAL A 119 -2.44 17.34 0.86
N ASN A 120 -3.39 17.56 1.79
CA ASN A 120 -3.18 18.34 3.01
C ASN A 120 -2.54 19.72 2.75
N GLY A 121 -2.93 20.39 1.65
CA GLY A 121 -2.42 21.68 1.24
C GLY A 121 -1.08 21.64 0.48
N HIS A 122 -0.44 20.48 0.32
CA HIS A 122 0.78 20.31 -0.45
C HIS A 122 0.45 19.92 -1.88
N SER A 123 0.87 20.73 -2.84
CA SER A 123 0.64 20.47 -4.27
C SER A 123 1.33 19.18 -4.71
N ILE A 124 0.70 18.47 -5.64
CA ILE A 124 1.30 17.31 -6.28
C ILE A 124 2.40 17.80 -7.24
N ASP A 125 3.58 17.21 -7.12
CA ASP A 125 4.72 17.46 -8.00
C ASP A 125 5.34 16.13 -8.50
N ALA A 126 6.37 16.21 -9.32
CA ALA A 126 7.05 15.05 -9.88
C ALA A 126 7.70 14.13 -8.82
N ASN A 127 7.92 14.62 -7.60
CA ASN A 127 8.54 13.88 -6.50
C ASN A 127 7.51 13.32 -5.52
N TYR A 128 6.22 13.61 -5.68
CA TYR A 128 5.18 13.24 -4.74
C TYR A 128 5.22 11.75 -4.35
N THR A 129 5.38 10.85 -5.32
CA THR A 129 5.40 9.39 -5.07
C THR A 129 6.63 8.91 -4.31
N ARG A 130 7.68 9.72 -4.23
CA ARG A 130 8.92 9.45 -3.48
C ARG A 130 8.91 10.09 -2.10
N GLY A 131 8.00 11.02 -1.84
CA GLY A 131 7.88 11.75 -0.59
C GLY A 131 7.01 11.07 0.46
N GLU A 132 7.09 11.56 1.70
CA GLU A 132 6.26 11.09 2.81
C GLU A 132 4.75 11.26 2.55
N LEU A 133 4.37 12.25 1.75
CA LEU A 133 2.97 12.52 1.41
C LEU A 133 2.31 11.37 0.64
N TRP A 134 3.08 10.58 -0.12
CA TRP A 134 2.57 9.36 -0.76
C TRP A 134 2.08 8.34 0.25
N GLN A 135 2.65 8.32 1.46
CA GLN A 135 2.31 7.40 2.54
C GLN A 135 1.13 7.88 3.40
N VAL A 136 0.57 9.07 3.15
CA VAL A 136 -0.56 9.61 3.91
C VAL A 136 -1.72 8.61 3.99
N ARG A 137 -2.01 7.89 2.90
CA ARG A 137 -3.04 6.86 2.84
C ARG A 137 -2.82 5.67 3.80
N SER A 138 -1.60 5.50 4.30
CA SER A 138 -1.26 4.44 5.26
C SER A 138 -1.20 4.95 6.72
N ARG A 139 -1.58 6.19 6.97
CA ARG A 139 -1.69 6.74 8.33
C ARG A 139 -2.75 5.96 9.14
N PRO A 140 -2.72 6.05 10.47
CA PRO A 140 -3.67 5.35 11.34
C PRO A 140 -5.13 5.59 10.96
N ALA A 141 -5.97 4.58 11.22
CA ALA A 141 -7.43 4.73 11.07
C ALA A 141 -7.93 5.93 11.90
N GLY A 142 -8.93 6.64 11.36
CA GLY A 142 -9.44 7.90 11.93
C GLY A 142 -8.72 9.15 11.44
N THR A 143 -7.52 9.05 10.83
CA THR A 143 -6.83 10.20 10.24
C THR A 143 -7.67 10.84 9.16
N LEU A 144 -7.82 12.17 9.22
CA LEU A 144 -8.50 12.96 8.20
C LEU A 144 -7.47 13.47 7.19
N VAL A 145 -7.73 13.22 5.92
CA VAL A 145 -6.89 13.68 4.80
C VAL A 145 -7.69 14.65 3.95
N LYS A 146 -7.14 15.83 3.69
CA LYS A 146 -7.72 16.84 2.81
C LYS A 146 -7.16 16.69 1.41
N LEU A 147 -8.03 16.56 0.44
CA LEU A 147 -7.70 16.31 -0.97
C LEU A 147 -8.29 17.45 -1.81
N THR A 148 -7.42 18.28 -2.40
CA THR A 148 -7.86 19.36 -3.29
C THR A 148 -8.02 18.80 -4.69
N MET A 149 -9.20 18.99 -5.26
CA MET A 149 -9.56 18.55 -6.60
C MET A 149 -9.05 19.52 -7.66
N ALA A 150 -8.95 19.07 -8.91
CA ALA A 150 -8.61 19.95 -10.04
C ALA A 150 -9.67 21.05 -10.28
N SER A 151 -10.90 20.88 -9.80
CA SER A 151 -11.95 21.93 -9.78
C SER A 151 -11.68 23.05 -8.78
N GLY A 152 -10.74 22.86 -7.83
CA GLY A 152 -10.51 23.74 -6.70
C GLY A 152 -11.25 23.32 -5.41
N ASP A 153 -12.20 22.42 -5.51
CA ASP A 153 -12.92 21.91 -4.34
C ASP A 153 -12.00 21.12 -3.41
N VAL A 154 -12.27 21.19 -2.11
CA VAL A 154 -11.55 20.37 -1.11
C VAL A 154 -12.50 19.31 -0.58
N ARG A 155 -12.10 18.04 -0.75
CA ARG A 155 -12.82 16.89 -0.20
C ARG A 155 -12.01 16.29 0.95
N GLU A 156 -12.72 15.86 1.99
CA GLU A 156 -12.11 15.21 3.15
C GLU A 156 -12.31 13.70 3.06
N LEU A 157 -11.27 12.94 3.37
CA LEU A 157 -11.29 11.49 3.43
C LEU A 157 -10.81 11.03 4.80
N ARG A 158 -11.69 10.38 5.57
CA ARG A 158 -11.33 9.76 6.85
C ARG A 158 -10.85 8.35 6.61
N LEU A 159 -9.59 8.09 6.91
CA LEU A 159 -8.97 6.79 6.73
C LEU A 159 -9.58 5.75 7.68
N ALA A 160 -9.78 4.52 7.20
CA ALA A 160 -10.23 3.40 8.01
C ALA A 160 -9.74 2.06 7.44
N ASP A 161 -9.62 1.05 8.30
CA ASP A 161 -9.40 -0.32 7.84
C ASP A 161 -10.67 -0.82 7.12
N TYR A 162 -10.49 -1.52 6.00
CA TYR A 162 -11.59 -2.06 5.18
C TYR A 162 -11.30 -3.46 4.61
N TYR A 163 -10.10 -4.00 4.87
CA TYR A 163 -9.71 -5.37 4.56
C TYR A 163 -8.75 -5.95 5.60
#